data_1245258504687597f3d476ec04fec16e
#
_entry.id   1245258504687597f3d476ec04fec16e
#
_cell.length_a   1.000
_cell.length_b   1.000
_cell.length_c   1.000
_cell.angle_alpha   90.00
_cell.angle_beta   90.00
_cell.angle_gamma   90.00
#
_symmetry.space_group_name_H-M   'P 1'
#
loop_
_entity.id
_entity.type
_entity.pdbx_description
1 polymer ?
#
loop_
_entity_poly.entity_id
_entity_poly.type
_entity_poly.pdbx_seq_one_letter_code
_entity_poly.pdbx_strand_id
1 'polypeptide(L)'
;MYTCLNTNEGLPPRLYRSPLEIHRDIAVISRKIRENEEMLSVHNLLIEMIPLWAEQSPERWLPELEATVAEAREALDNLKMLQIALEELSVELEEVRWIMKH
;
A
#
# COMPACT_ATOMS: atom_id res chain seq x y z
N MET A 1 4.01 38.81 -9.94
CA MET A 1 4.11 38.14 -9.87
C MET A 1 4.05 37.79 -9.62
N TYR A 2 3.78 37.79 -9.55
CA TYR A 2 3.75 37.11 -9.34
C TYR A 2 3.35 36.86 -9.20
N THR A 3 2.94 37.13 -9.23
CA THR A 3 2.76 36.63 -9.12
C THR A 3 2.44 36.30 -8.76
N CYS A 4 2.17 36.67 -8.83
CA CYS A 4 2.01 35.93 -8.55
C CYS A 4 1.68 35.64 -8.14
N LEU A 5 1.44 35.70 -7.93
CA LEU A 5 1.30 35.02 -7.63
C LEU A 5 1.02 34.60 -7.33
N ASN A 6 0.87 34.87 -7.30
CA ASN A 6 0.77 34.19 -7.11
C ASN A 6 0.44 33.74 -6.59
N THR A 7 0.29 33.80 -6.53
CA THR A 7 0.18 33.05 -6.20
C THR A 7 -0.24 32.54 -5.89
N ASN A 8 -0.43 32.64 -5.91
CA ASN A 8 -0.59 31.95 -5.80
C ASN A 8 -0.83 31.90 -5.88
N GLU A 9 -0.99 32.21 -6.25
CA GLU A 9 -0.92 32.09 -6.43
C GLU A 9 -1.10 31.58 -6.47
N GLY A 10 -1.45 31.76 -6.69
CA GLY A 10 -1.75 31.01 -6.89
C GLY A 10 -1.40 29.78 -6.77
N LEU A 11 -1.83 29.17 -6.20
CA LEU A 11 -1.64 28.00 -6.28
C LEU A 11 -2.53 27.20 -6.74
N PRO A 12 -2.30 26.77 -6.87
CA PRO A 12 -2.69 26.35 -8.05
C PRO A 12 -3.55 25.19 -8.30
N PRO A 13 -4.30 25.23 -9.37
CA PRO A 13 -5.20 24.19 -9.76
C PRO A 13 -4.53 22.84 -9.96
N ARG A 14 -3.25 22.86 -10.25
CA ARG A 14 -2.48 21.62 -10.38
C ARG A 14 -2.38 20.82 -9.10
N LEU A 15 -2.84 21.38 -8.01
CA LEU A 15 -2.88 20.67 -6.74
C LEU A 15 -3.96 19.59 -6.76
N TYR A 16 -4.89 19.70 -7.69
CA TYR A 16 -5.98 18.74 -7.79
C TYR A 16 -5.83 17.94 -9.08
N ARG A 17 -5.60 16.66 -8.92
CA ARG A 17 -5.53 15.77 -10.08
C ARG A 17 -6.93 15.46 -10.58
N SER A 18 -7.05 15.03 -11.83
CA SER A 18 -8.34 14.66 -12.36
C SER A 18 -8.88 13.42 -11.63
N PRO A 19 -10.20 13.29 -11.51
CA PRO A 19 -10.77 12.08 -10.90
C PRO A 19 -10.31 10.80 -11.58
N LEU A 20 -10.09 10.84 -12.88
CA LEU A 20 -9.62 9.66 -13.61
C LEU A 20 -8.23 9.22 -13.14
N GLU A 21 -7.33 10.18 -12.96
CA GLU A 21 -5.99 9.88 -12.47
C GLU A 21 -6.03 9.28 -11.07
N ILE A 22 -6.86 9.85 -10.21
CA ILE A 22 -7.02 9.36 -8.84
C ILE A 22 -7.58 7.95 -8.85
N HIS A 23 -8.57 7.68 -9.69
CA HIS A 23 -9.15 6.34 -9.82
C HIS A 23 -8.12 5.33 -10.31
N ARG A 24 -7.24 5.72 -11.22
CA ARG A 24 -6.16 4.86 -11.69
C ARG A 24 -5.20 4.50 -10.55
N ASP A 25 -4.83 5.50 -9.76
CA ASP A 25 -3.95 5.27 -8.62
C ASP A 25 -4.61 4.37 -7.58
N ILE A 26 -5.89 4.58 -7.32
CA ILE A 26 -6.65 3.72 -6.41
C ILE A 26 -6.64 2.28 -6.91
N ALA A 27 -6.82 2.08 -8.21
CA ALA A 27 -6.82 0.73 -8.79
C ALA A 27 -5.45 0.07 -8.63
N VAL A 28 -4.37 0.82 -8.85
CA VAL A 28 -3.01 0.30 -8.69
C VAL A 28 -2.74 -0.08 -7.24
N ILE A 29 -3.09 0.81 -6.31
CA ILE A 29 -2.87 0.57 -4.88
C ILE A 29 -3.71 -0.62 -4.41
N SER A 30 -4.97 -0.70 -4.85
CA SER A 30 -5.86 -1.81 -4.48
C SER A 30 -5.31 -3.15 -4.95
N ARG A 31 -4.72 -3.19 -6.16
CA ARG A 31 -4.10 -4.40 -6.67
C ARG A 31 -2.89 -4.80 -5.84
N LYS A 32 -2.05 -3.83 -5.48
CA LYS A 32 -0.88 -4.09 -4.65
C LYS A 32 -1.27 -4.60 -3.27
N ILE A 33 -2.33 -4.06 -2.70
CA ILE A 33 -2.86 -4.53 -1.42
C ILE A 33 -3.24 -6.01 -1.54
N ARG A 34 -3.98 -6.36 -2.60
CA ARG A 34 -4.41 -7.74 -2.81
C ARG A 34 -3.21 -8.68 -2.98
N GLU A 35 -2.21 -8.26 -3.75
CA GLU A 35 -1.00 -9.05 -3.95
C GLU A 35 -0.25 -9.29 -2.64
N ASN A 36 -0.15 -8.26 -1.80
CA ASN A 36 0.50 -8.39 -0.50
C ASN A 36 -0.30 -9.26 0.45
N GLU A 37 -1.63 -9.18 0.40
CA GLU A 37 -2.49 -10.04 1.22
C GLU A 37 -2.34 -11.51 0.84
N GLU A 38 -2.27 -11.79 -0.47
CA GLU A 38 -2.07 -13.15 -0.96
C GLU A 38 -0.70 -13.69 -0.52
N MET A 39 0.33 -12.86 -0.65
CA MET A 39 1.67 -13.23 -0.25
C MET A 39 1.73 -13.49 1.25
N LEU A 40 1.08 -12.64 2.04
CA LEU A 40 1.04 -12.80 3.49
C LEU A 40 0.31 -14.10 3.87
N SER A 41 -0.75 -14.46 3.17
CA SER A 41 -1.45 -15.72 3.40
C SER A 41 -0.53 -16.92 3.18
N VAL A 42 0.26 -16.89 2.13
CA VAL A 42 1.22 -17.97 1.86
C VAL A 42 2.28 -18.04 2.95
N HIS A 43 2.82 -16.88 3.34
CA HIS A 43 3.83 -16.83 4.40
C HIS A 43 3.27 -17.34 5.73
N ASN A 44 2.04 -16.98 6.07
CA ASN A 44 1.41 -17.44 7.31
C ASN A 44 1.22 -18.95 7.30
N LEU A 45 0.87 -19.52 6.16
CA LEU A 45 0.74 -20.96 6.02
C LEU A 45 2.10 -21.64 6.23
N LEU A 46 3.16 -21.08 5.64
CA LEU A 46 4.51 -21.62 5.81
C LEU A 46 4.97 -21.51 7.26
N ILE A 47 4.65 -20.42 7.94
CA ILE A 47 5.00 -20.24 9.35
C ILE A 47 4.33 -21.32 10.21
N GLU A 48 3.17 -21.79 9.83
CA GLU A 48 2.49 -22.88 10.54
C GLU A 48 3.10 -24.24 10.20
N MET A 49 3.53 -24.44 8.96
CA MET A 49 4.00 -25.73 8.48
C MET A 49 5.48 -25.99 8.79
N ILE A 50 6.31 -24.96 8.67
CA ILE A 50 7.77 -25.12 8.84
C ILE A 50 8.16 -25.69 10.21
N PRO A 51 7.54 -25.29 11.33
CA PRO A 51 7.90 -25.90 12.61
C PRO A 51 7.71 -27.42 12.66
N LEU A 52 6.73 -27.93 11.92
CA LEU A 52 6.50 -29.37 11.83
C LEU A 52 7.65 -30.05 11.08
N TRP A 53 8.11 -29.43 10.01
CA TRP A 53 9.24 -29.95 9.23
C TRP A 53 10.56 -29.81 9.99
N ALA A 54 10.69 -28.74 10.79
CA ALA A 54 11.88 -28.49 11.59
C ALA A 54 12.09 -29.51 12.69
N GLU A 55 11.05 -30.23 13.11
CA GLU A 55 11.21 -31.31 14.10
C GLU A 55 12.13 -32.40 13.59
N GLN A 56 12.12 -32.66 12.29
CA GLN A 56 12.95 -33.68 11.69
C GLN A 56 14.31 -33.18 11.21
N SER A 57 14.35 -31.88 10.80
CA SER A 57 15.56 -31.29 10.23
C SER A 57 15.67 -29.82 10.64
N PRO A 58 15.94 -29.54 11.92
CA PRO A 58 15.96 -28.14 12.37
C PRO A 58 17.01 -27.29 11.67
N GLU A 59 18.16 -27.88 11.35
CA GLU A 59 19.24 -27.13 10.69
C GLU A 59 18.82 -26.59 9.32
N ARG A 60 17.95 -27.32 8.64
CA ARG A 60 17.47 -26.92 7.32
C ARG A 60 16.35 -25.93 7.43
N TRP A 61 15.41 -26.14 8.34
CA TRP A 61 14.13 -25.42 8.32
C TRP A 61 14.07 -24.22 9.24
N LEU A 62 14.89 -24.14 10.29
CA LEU A 62 14.87 -22.97 11.17
C LEU A 62 15.29 -21.68 10.45
N PRO A 63 16.35 -21.69 9.61
CA PRO A 63 16.66 -20.49 8.84
C PRO A 63 15.53 -20.09 7.88
N GLU A 64 14.86 -21.08 7.30
CA GLU A 64 13.71 -20.80 6.43
C GLU A 64 12.57 -20.17 7.20
N LEU A 65 12.33 -20.62 8.43
CA LEU A 65 11.31 -20.04 9.28
C LEU A 65 11.63 -18.58 9.58
N GLU A 66 12.86 -18.28 9.93
CA GLU A 66 13.27 -16.90 10.21
C GLU A 66 13.08 -16.00 8.99
N ALA A 67 13.48 -16.49 7.82
CA ALA A 67 13.34 -15.75 6.58
C ALA A 67 11.87 -15.51 6.26
N THR A 68 11.03 -16.51 6.44
CA THR A 68 9.59 -16.40 6.16
C THR A 68 8.93 -15.41 7.11
N VAL A 69 9.31 -15.43 8.39
CA VAL A 69 8.78 -14.48 9.36
C VAL A 69 9.17 -13.04 8.98
N ALA A 70 10.42 -12.85 8.56
CA ALA A 70 10.90 -11.54 8.15
C ALA A 70 10.12 -11.02 6.93
N GLU A 71 9.90 -11.90 5.95
CA GLU A 71 9.13 -11.55 4.76
C GLU A 71 7.67 -11.24 5.09
N ALA A 72 7.09 -11.97 6.04
CA ALA A 72 5.72 -11.70 6.49
C ALA A 72 5.62 -10.35 7.16
N ARG A 73 6.61 -9.98 7.96
CA ARG A 73 6.63 -8.65 8.60
C ARG A 73 6.74 -7.55 7.56
N GLU A 74 7.58 -7.74 6.56
CA GLU A 74 7.72 -6.77 5.47
C GLU A 74 6.41 -6.60 4.72
N ALA A 75 5.72 -7.71 4.43
CA ALA A 75 4.43 -7.65 3.76
C ALA A 75 3.40 -6.90 4.59
N LEU A 76 3.40 -7.09 5.92
CA LEU A 76 2.50 -6.36 6.80
C LEU A 76 2.78 -4.87 6.80
N ASP A 77 4.06 -4.48 6.85
CA ASP A 77 4.44 -3.08 6.81
C ASP A 77 4.02 -2.45 5.48
N ASN A 78 4.23 -3.17 4.38
CA ASN A 78 3.81 -2.71 3.06
C ASN A 78 2.29 -2.52 3.01
N LEU A 79 1.52 -3.46 3.60
CA LEU A 79 0.07 -3.34 3.65
C LEU A 79 -0.37 -2.10 4.40
N LYS A 80 0.27 -1.80 5.54
CA LYS A 80 -0.06 -0.60 6.31
C LYS A 80 0.16 0.66 5.50
N MET A 81 1.31 0.73 4.80
CA MET A 81 1.63 1.90 3.97
C MET A 81 0.67 2.03 2.80
N LEU A 82 0.31 0.91 2.18
CA LEU A 82 -0.63 0.92 1.06
C LEU A 82 -2.03 1.34 1.49
N GLN A 83 -2.45 0.90 2.67
CA GLN A 83 -3.76 1.29 3.21
C GLN A 83 -3.82 2.78 3.52
N ILE A 84 -2.74 3.34 4.06
CA ILE A 84 -2.66 4.78 4.30
C ILE A 84 -2.73 5.52 2.97
N ALA A 85 -2.00 5.06 1.96
CA ALA A 85 -2.02 5.68 0.63
C ALA A 85 -3.43 5.62 0.03
N LEU A 86 -4.13 4.51 0.22
CA LEU A 86 -5.49 4.36 -0.29
C LEU A 86 -6.44 5.35 0.38
N GLU A 87 -6.31 5.52 1.69
CA GLU A 87 -7.13 6.48 2.42
C GLU A 87 -6.89 7.90 1.94
N GLU A 88 -5.62 8.25 1.73
CA GLU A 88 -5.27 9.58 1.23
C GLU A 88 -5.87 9.83 -0.15
N LEU A 89 -5.80 8.84 -1.03
CA LEU A 89 -6.39 8.94 -2.35
C LEU A 89 -7.91 9.07 -2.30
N SER A 90 -8.54 8.35 -1.38
CA SER A 90 -9.99 8.42 -1.22
C SER A 90 -10.43 9.80 -0.76
N VAL A 91 -9.69 10.40 0.17
CA VAL A 91 -9.96 11.76 0.63
C VAL A 91 -9.75 12.75 -0.50
N GLU A 92 -8.67 12.61 -1.25
CA GLU A 92 -8.39 13.48 -2.39
C GLU A 92 -9.52 13.41 -3.42
N LEU A 93 -10.01 12.21 -3.70
CA LEU A 93 -11.10 12.03 -4.65
C LEU A 93 -12.37 12.72 -4.19
N GLU A 94 -12.69 12.60 -2.91
CA GLU A 94 -13.86 13.26 -2.36
C GLU A 94 -13.75 14.79 -2.45
N GLU A 95 -12.56 15.31 -2.17
CA GLU A 95 -12.31 16.75 -2.27
C GLU A 95 -12.49 17.25 -3.69
N VAL A 96 -11.94 16.53 -4.66
CA VAL A 96 -12.06 16.91 -6.06
C VAL A 96 -13.51 16.84 -6.51
N ARG A 97 -14.23 15.80 -6.12
CA ARG A 97 -15.65 15.68 -6.45
C ARG A 97 -16.47 16.83 -5.87
N TRP A 98 -16.17 17.20 -4.64
CA TRP A 98 -16.85 18.30 -3.98
C TRP A 98 -16.61 19.61 -4.73
N ILE A 99 -15.36 19.87 -5.10
CA ILE A 99 -14.99 21.08 -5.84
C ILE A 99 -15.69 21.14 -7.20
N MET A 100 -15.77 19.99 -7.89
CA MET A 100 -16.42 19.94 -9.20
C MET A 100 -17.93 20.17 -9.15
N LYS A 101 -18.55 19.87 -8.01
CA LYS A 101 -19.99 20.13 -7.84
C LYS A 101 -20.29 21.57 -7.45
N HIS A 102 -19.34 22.23 -6.87
CA HIS A 102 -19.51 23.59 -6.34
C HIS A 102 -18.62 24.57 -7.05
#